data_2ba499885f405ce994ae43bf8ccfb1e2
#
_entry.id   2ba499885f405ce994ae43bf8ccfb1e2
#
_cell.length_a   1.000
_cell.length_b   1.000
_cell.length_c   1.000
_cell.angle_alpha   90.00
_cell.angle_beta   90.00
_cell.angle_gamma   90.00
#
_symmetry.space_group_name_H-M   'P 1'
#
loop_
_entity.id
_entity.type
_entity.pdbx_description
1 polymer ?
#
loop_
_entity_poly.entity_id
_entity_poly.type
_entity_poly.pdbx_seq_one_letter_code
_entity_poly.pdbx_strand_id
1 'polypeptide(L)'
;MAYPIDSGQTISQPYTVAFQTELINCKEGDEVLEIGTGSGYQAAILSYLGFDVFTIERNITLFKKSSLIFKNLSIKIKKNLLGDGYLGIADSAPFDAIIVTAAAKEIPKNLMNQLKVGGRMVIPIGEDEQIMYRFTRIEKSTFKKEEFGQFKFVPMVKGK
;
A
#
# COMPACT_ATOMS: atom_id res chain seq x y z
N MET A 1 -8.05 2.13 -17.17
CA MET A 1 -6.73 2.39 -17.78
C MET A 1 -5.82 3.06 -16.77
N ALA A 2 -4.59 2.62 -16.65
CA ALA A 2 -3.60 3.27 -15.77
C ALA A 2 -2.90 4.39 -16.52
N TYR A 3 -2.60 5.48 -15.83
CA TYR A 3 -1.91 6.63 -16.42
C TYR A 3 -0.43 6.61 -16.03
N PRO A 4 0.49 6.86 -16.98
CA PRO A 4 1.90 6.91 -16.68
C PRO A 4 2.24 8.11 -15.77
N ILE A 5 3.16 7.89 -14.85
CA ILE A 5 3.80 8.92 -14.06
C ILE A 5 5.30 8.82 -14.24
N ASP A 6 6.05 9.76 -13.68
CA ASP A 6 7.51 9.76 -13.81
C ASP A 6 8.17 8.45 -13.35
N SER A 7 9.35 8.18 -13.88
CA SER A 7 10.18 7.01 -13.53
C SER A 7 9.56 5.66 -13.93
N GLY A 8 8.75 5.63 -14.99
CA GLY A 8 8.16 4.41 -15.53
C GLY A 8 7.05 3.80 -14.67
N GLN A 9 6.58 4.53 -13.68
CA GLN A 9 5.46 4.12 -12.84
C GLN A 9 4.13 4.54 -13.45
N THR A 10 3.03 4.02 -12.91
CA THR A 10 1.66 4.37 -13.33
C THR A 10 0.79 4.70 -12.13
N ILE A 11 -0.20 5.57 -12.35
CA ILE A 11 -1.28 5.79 -11.37
C ILE A 11 -2.28 4.66 -11.54
N SER A 12 -2.64 4.00 -10.45
CA SER A 12 -3.73 3.04 -10.44
C SER A 12 -5.05 3.70 -10.83
N GLN A 13 -5.91 2.96 -11.52
CA GLN A 13 -7.25 3.45 -11.85
C GLN A 13 -8.03 3.77 -10.58
N PRO A 14 -8.91 4.80 -10.60
CA PRO A 14 -9.77 5.13 -9.46
C PRO A 14 -10.57 3.93 -8.94
N TYR A 15 -11.05 3.07 -9.83
CA TYR A 15 -11.73 1.82 -9.46
C TYR A 15 -10.83 0.92 -8.61
N THR A 16 -9.58 0.70 -9.01
CA THR A 16 -8.65 -0.17 -8.30
C THR A 16 -8.30 0.41 -6.92
N VAL A 17 -8.09 1.72 -6.83
CA VAL A 17 -7.85 2.43 -5.57
C VAL A 17 -9.04 2.25 -4.63
N ALA A 18 -10.25 2.49 -5.11
CA ALA A 18 -11.47 2.32 -4.32
C ALA A 18 -11.67 0.87 -3.88
N PHE A 19 -11.40 -0.08 -4.78
CA PHE A 19 -11.52 -1.50 -4.51
C PHE A 19 -10.58 -1.96 -3.39
N GLN A 20 -9.29 -1.61 -3.49
CA GLN A 20 -8.31 -1.93 -2.45
C GLN A 20 -8.66 -1.25 -1.11
N THR A 21 -9.10 0.01 -1.15
CA THR A 21 -9.50 0.76 0.04
C THR A 21 -10.69 0.11 0.74
N GLU A 22 -11.66 -0.35 0.00
CA GLU A 22 -12.83 -1.07 0.54
C GLU A 22 -12.42 -2.40 1.18
N LEU A 23 -11.51 -3.14 0.54
CA LEU A 23 -11.07 -4.46 1.02
C LEU A 23 -10.34 -4.42 2.36
N ILE A 24 -9.65 -3.35 2.71
CA ILE A 24 -8.99 -3.24 4.02
C ILE A 24 -10.00 -3.07 5.15
N ASN A 25 -11.20 -2.60 4.85
CA ASN A 25 -12.31 -2.46 5.79
C ASN A 25 -11.89 -1.80 7.12
N CYS A 26 -11.20 -0.66 7.00
CA CYS A 26 -10.74 0.14 8.13
C CYS A 26 -11.76 1.20 8.53
N LYS A 27 -11.62 1.70 9.73
CA LYS A 27 -12.40 2.80 10.28
C LYS A 27 -11.52 4.01 10.58
N GLU A 28 -12.12 5.15 10.77
CA GLU A 28 -11.43 6.39 11.14
C GLU A 28 -10.50 6.16 12.34
N GLY A 29 -9.27 6.65 12.23
CA GLY A 29 -8.23 6.50 13.24
C GLY A 29 -7.38 5.23 13.11
N ASP A 30 -7.75 4.29 12.25
CA ASP A 30 -6.93 3.10 12.01
C ASP A 30 -5.61 3.47 11.33
N GLU A 31 -4.55 2.76 11.70
CA GLU A 31 -3.21 2.93 11.13
C GLU A 31 -3.05 2.08 9.88
N VAL A 32 -2.83 2.73 8.74
CA VAL A 32 -2.72 2.08 7.43
C VAL A 32 -1.35 2.36 6.83
N LEU A 33 -0.64 1.29 6.45
CA LEU A 33 0.61 1.37 5.71
C LEU A 33 0.34 1.18 4.23
N GLU A 34 0.75 2.16 3.42
CA GLU A 34 0.76 2.06 1.97
C GLU A 34 2.17 1.73 1.48
N ILE A 35 2.30 0.71 0.64
CA ILE A 35 3.54 0.35 -0.04
C ILE A 35 3.47 0.82 -1.48
N GLY A 36 4.33 1.78 -1.84
CA GLY A 36 4.35 2.40 -3.16
C GLY A 36 3.52 3.68 -3.20
N THR A 37 4.07 4.77 -2.69
CA THR A 37 3.39 6.08 -2.65
C THR A 37 3.00 6.58 -4.04
N GLY A 38 3.90 6.40 -5.02
CA GLY A 38 3.67 6.84 -6.40
C GLY A 38 3.33 8.33 -6.48
N SER A 39 2.18 8.64 -7.06
CA SER A 39 1.69 10.03 -7.18
C SER A 39 1.15 10.61 -5.86
N GLY A 40 0.89 9.76 -4.85
CA GLY A 40 0.25 10.15 -3.61
C GLY A 40 -1.27 10.08 -3.62
N TYR A 41 -1.88 9.64 -4.72
CA TYR A 41 -3.34 9.59 -4.86
C TYR A 41 -4.00 8.67 -3.83
N GLN A 42 -3.52 7.43 -3.70
CA GLN A 42 -4.04 6.47 -2.72
C GLN A 42 -3.87 7.01 -1.29
N ALA A 43 -2.68 7.52 -0.95
CA ALA A 43 -2.39 8.08 0.37
C ALA A 43 -3.33 9.25 0.70
N ALA A 44 -3.61 10.12 -0.28
CA ALA A 44 -4.53 11.23 -0.11
C ALA A 44 -5.96 10.74 0.19
N ILE A 45 -6.42 9.72 -0.52
CA ILE A 45 -7.74 9.11 -0.29
C ILE A 45 -7.81 8.53 1.13
N LEU A 46 -6.81 7.76 1.54
CA LEU A 46 -6.76 7.16 2.88
C LEU A 46 -6.76 8.24 3.98
N SER A 47 -5.99 9.30 3.79
CA SER A 47 -5.96 10.44 4.71
C SER A 47 -7.32 11.14 4.79
N TYR A 48 -7.96 11.36 3.65
CA TYR A 48 -9.29 11.97 3.59
C TYR A 48 -10.35 11.15 4.34
N LEU A 49 -10.21 9.82 4.32
CA LEU A 49 -11.10 8.91 5.03
C LEU A 49 -10.84 8.89 6.55
N GLY A 50 -9.86 9.63 7.01
CA GLY A 50 -9.56 9.76 8.45
C GLY A 50 -8.63 8.68 9.00
N PHE A 51 -7.95 7.92 8.14
CA PHE A 51 -6.94 6.95 8.58
C PHE A 51 -5.62 7.64 8.91
N ASP A 52 -4.86 7.07 9.83
CA ASP A 52 -3.48 7.47 10.09
C ASP A 52 -2.58 6.79 9.05
N VAL A 53 -2.14 7.56 8.06
CA VAL A 53 -1.45 7.03 6.89
C VAL A 53 0.06 7.03 7.06
N PHE A 54 0.65 5.86 6.86
CA PHE A 54 2.09 5.64 6.72
C PHE A 54 2.33 5.21 5.28
N THR A 55 3.30 5.79 4.59
CA THR A 55 3.56 5.46 3.19
C THR A 55 5.06 5.39 2.93
N ILE A 56 5.46 4.46 2.07
CA ILE A 56 6.86 4.23 1.70
C ILE A 56 7.02 4.19 0.19
N GLU A 57 8.03 4.93 -0.31
CA GLU A 57 8.38 5.02 -1.73
C GLU A 57 9.87 4.76 -1.92
N ARG A 58 10.21 3.87 -2.86
CA ARG A 58 11.62 3.57 -3.17
C ARG A 58 12.25 4.56 -4.15
N ASN A 59 11.46 5.20 -4.98
CA ASN A 59 11.93 6.12 -6.03
C ASN A 59 12.03 7.53 -5.47
N ILE A 60 13.25 8.08 -5.44
CA ILE A 60 13.53 9.41 -4.87
C ILE A 60 12.76 10.53 -5.58
N THR A 61 12.58 10.44 -6.89
CA THR A 61 11.85 11.46 -7.67
C THR A 61 10.38 11.46 -7.30
N LEU A 62 9.75 10.29 -7.24
CA LEU A 62 8.34 10.14 -6.83
C LEU A 62 8.16 10.55 -5.37
N PHE A 63 9.09 10.16 -4.49
CA PHE A 63 9.06 10.55 -3.08
C PHE A 63 9.05 12.07 -2.92
N LYS A 64 9.94 12.77 -3.62
CA LYS A 64 10.01 14.24 -3.55
C LYS A 64 8.75 14.90 -4.09
N LYS A 65 8.21 14.40 -5.21
CA LYS A 65 6.99 14.95 -5.81
C LYS A 65 5.77 14.75 -4.92
N SER A 66 5.55 13.55 -4.42
CA SER A 66 4.42 13.27 -3.53
C SER A 66 4.52 14.04 -2.22
N SER A 67 5.72 14.16 -1.65
CA SER A 67 5.95 14.94 -0.44
C SER A 67 5.56 16.41 -0.62
N LEU A 68 5.89 16.98 -1.77
CA LEU A 68 5.52 18.36 -2.10
C LEU A 68 3.99 18.53 -2.26
N ILE A 69 3.34 17.55 -2.90
CA ILE A 69 1.88 17.53 -3.05
C ILE A 69 1.21 17.46 -1.68
N PHE A 70 1.65 16.57 -0.80
CA PHE A 70 1.11 16.47 0.55
C PHE A 70 1.22 17.78 1.32
N LYS A 71 2.37 18.43 1.22
CA LYS A 71 2.59 19.74 1.85
C LYS A 71 1.69 20.82 1.27
N ASN A 72 1.66 20.96 -0.06
CA ASN A 72 0.94 22.02 -0.74
C ASN A 72 -0.58 21.91 -0.58
N LEU A 73 -1.11 20.68 -0.53
CA LEU A 73 -2.53 20.43 -0.36
C LEU A 73 -2.93 20.16 1.09
N SER A 74 -2.00 20.31 2.03
CA SER A 74 -2.23 20.07 3.46
C SER A 74 -2.80 18.68 3.75
N ILE A 75 -2.33 17.67 3.02
CA ILE A 75 -2.71 16.27 3.22
C ILE A 75 -1.95 15.73 4.43
N LYS A 76 -2.67 15.23 5.41
CA LYS A 76 -2.08 14.69 6.63
C LYS A 76 -1.54 13.28 6.39
N ILE A 77 -0.22 13.12 6.43
CA ILE A 77 0.48 11.84 6.36
C ILE A 77 1.27 11.68 7.66
N LYS A 78 1.03 10.58 8.36
CA LYS A 78 1.68 10.30 9.64
C LYS A 78 3.19 10.09 9.48
N LYS A 79 3.58 9.34 8.45
CA LYS A 79 4.98 9.10 8.09
C LYS A 79 5.11 8.87 6.60
N ASN A 80 6.00 9.60 5.96
CA ASN A 80 6.33 9.47 4.55
C ASN A 80 7.80 9.11 4.43
N LEU A 81 8.10 7.86 4.03
CA LEU A 81 9.43 7.29 4.09
C LEU A 81 9.97 6.97 2.69
N LEU A 82 11.23 7.32 2.45
CA LEU A 82 11.99 6.84 1.31
C LEU A 82 12.68 5.52 1.69
N GLY A 83 12.32 4.42 1.03
CA GLY A 83 12.90 3.13 1.36
C GLY A 83 12.35 1.96 0.56
N ASP A 84 12.75 0.76 0.94
CA ASP A 84 12.33 -0.49 0.33
C ASP A 84 10.97 -0.94 0.91
N GLY A 85 9.94 -0.98 0.06
CA GLY A 85 8.59 -1.39 0.45
C GLY A 85 8.50 -2.81 1.00
N TYR A 86 9.38 -3.72 0.58
CA TYR A 86 9.42 -5.09 1.12
C TYR A 86 9.76 -5.14 2.61
N LEU A 87 10.44 -4.11 3.11
CA LEU A 87 10.81 -4.02 4.53
C LEU A 87 9.70 -3.41 5.39
N GLY A 88 8.72 -2.76 4.77
CA GLY A 88 7.70 -2.02 5.50
C GLY A 88 8.28 -0.92 6.36
N ILE A 89 7.62 -0.64 7.49
CA ILE A 89 8.09 0.34 8.49
C ILE A 89 8.03 -0.33 9.87
N ALA A 90 9.04 -1.13 10.18
CA ALA A 90 9.06 -1.94 11.40
C ALA A 90 8.91 -1.10 12.68
N ASP A 91 9.53 0.09 12.72
CA ASP A 91 9.47 0.97 13.90
C ASP A 91 8.07 1.51 14.19
N SER A 92 7.20 1.54 13.19
CA SER A 92 5.81 2.02 13.34
C SER A 92 4.80 0.89 13.41
N ALA A 93 5.23 -0.36 13.18
CA ALA A 93 4.36 -1.55 13.22
C ALA A 93 3.91 -1.85 14.68
N PRO A 94 2.80 -2.59 14.86
CA PRO A 94 1.94 -3.18 13.83
C PRO A 94 0.88 -2.22 13.29
N PHE A 95 0.34 -2.52 12.10
CA PHE A 95 -0.67 -1.72 11.42
C PHE A 95 -2.03 -2.43 11.41
N ASP A 96 -3.11 -1.65 11.39
CA ASP A 96 -4.47 -2.16 11.20
C ASP A 96 -4.67 -2.69 9.79
N ALA A 97 -4.03 -2.08 8.80
CA ALA A 97 -4.04 -2.56 7.43
C ALA A 97 -2.76 -2.19 6.68
N ILE A 98 -2.49 -2.96 5.64
CA ILE A 98 -1.41 -2.70 4.67
C ILE A 98 -2.00 -2.79 3.26
N ILE A 99 -1.81 -1.75 2.46
CA ILE A 99 -2.17 -1.74 1.04
C ILE A 99 -0.89 -1.75 0.22
N VAL A 100 -0.75 -2.76 -0.64
CA VAL A 100 0.38 -2.85 -1.58
C VAL A 100 -0.11 -2.47 -2.97
N THR A 101 0.45 -1.41 -3.53
CA THR A 101 0.02 -0.82 -4.80
C THR A 101 0.90 -1.22 -5.99
N ALA A 102 1.72 -2.25 -5.81
CA ALA A 102 2.53 -2.87 -6.86
C ALA A 102 2.45 -4.39 -6.73
N ALA A 103 2.68 -5.10 -7.83
CA ALA A 103 2.59 -6.56 -7.85
C ALA A 103 3.80 -7.22 -7.19
N ALA A 104 3.57 -8.06 -6.21
CA ALA A 104 4.59 -8.90 -5.60
C ALA A 104 4.64 -10.25 -6.32
N LYS A 105 5.83 -10.85 -6.43
CA LYS A 105 5.99 -12.19 -6.99
C LYS A 105 5.54 -13.26 -6.00
N GLU A 106 5.74 -13.00 -4.72
CA GLU A 106 5.41 -13.91 -3.63
C GLU A 106 4.93 -13.12 -2.40
N ILE A 107 4.39 -13.81 -1.42
CA ILE A 107 3.88 -13.19 -0.19
C ILE A 107 5.04 -12.53 0.58
N PRO A 108 5.00 -11.21 0.83
CA PRO A 108 6.05 -10.51 1.57
C PRO A 108 5.92 -10.76 3.09
N LYS A 109 6.69 -11.70 3.61
CA LYS A 109 6.61 -12.12 5.01
C LYS A 109 6.83 -10.98 6.00
N ASN A 110 7.75 -10.05 5.70
CA ASN A 110 7.98 -8.90 6.58
C ASN A 110 6.74 -8.05 6.75
N LEU A 111 5.97 -7.86 5.68
CA LEU A 111 4.72 -7.09 5.73
C LEU A 111 3.64 -7.84 6.50
N MET A 112 3.54 -9.15 6.28
CA MET A 112 2.60 -9.99 7.03
C MET A 112 2.83 -9.88 8.54
N ASN A 113 4.10 -9.87 8.96
CA ASN A 113 4.47 -9.76 10.37
C ASN A 113 4.21 -8.36 10.96
N GLN A 114 3.98 -7.36 10.12
CA GLN A 114 3.67 -6.00 10.56
C GLN A 114 2.17 -5.71 10.67
N LEU A 115 1.32 -6.72 10.47
CA LEU A 115 -0.11 -6.62 10.72
C LEU A 115 -0.45 -6.87 12.18
N LYS A 116 -1.39 -6.10 12.72
CA LYS A 116 -2.06 -6.44 13.98
C LYS A 116 -2.87 -7.75 13.80
N VAL A 117 -3.13 -8.46 14.88
CA VAL A 117 -4.15 -9.53 14.87
C VAL A 117 -5.48 -8.88 14.53
N GLY A 118 -6.19 -9.43 13.55
CA GLY A 118 -7.38 -8.84 12.95
C GLY A 118 -7.09 -7.87 11.82
N GLY A 119 -5.83 -7.49 11.61
CA GLY A 119 -5.40 -6.60 10.52
C GLY A 119 -5.44 -7.29 9.17
N ARG A 120 -5.55 -6.49 8.11
CA ARG A 120 -5.70 -6.98 6.74
C ARG A 120 -4.63 -6.41 5.82
N MET A 121 -4.07 -7.25 4.97
CA MET A 121 -3.21 -6.83 3.88
C MET A 121 -3.89 -7.11 2.54
N VAL A 122 -3.98 -6.10 1.70
CA VAL A 122 -4.50 -6.20 0.34
C VAL A 122 -3.34 -6.04 -0.63
N ILE A 123 -3.12 -7.05 -1.46
CA ILE A 123 -1.92 -7.14 -2.29
C ILE A 123 -2.18 -7.90 -3.59
N PRO A 124 -1.73 -7.37 -4.75
CA PRO A 124 -1.71 -8.13 -5.99
C PRO A 124 -0.45 -9.01 -6.05
N ILE A 125 -0.63 -10.31 -6.31
CA ILE A 125 0.48 -11.28 -6.40
C ILE A 125 0.44 -11.98 -7.75
N GLY A 126 1.59 -12.04 -8.43
CA GLY A 126 1.78 -12.65 -9.73
C GLY A 126 2.80 -11.89 -10.56
N GLU A 127 3.21 -12.45 -11.72
CA GLU A 127 4.18 -11.81 -12.61
C GLU A 127 3.49 -11.00 -13.71
N ASP A 128 2.96 -11.64 -14.75
CA ASP A 128 2.33 -10.93 -15.88
C ASP A 128 0.92 -10.47 -15.57
N GLU A 129 0.12 -11.34 -14.98
CA GLU A 129 -1.18 -11.03 -14.42
C GLU A 129 -1.18 -11.39 -12.95
N GLN A 130 -1.87 -10.59 -12.15
CA GLN A 130 -1.90 -10.78 -10.71
C GLN A 130 -3.31 -11.10 -10.24
N ILE A 131 -3.37 -11.84 -9.15
CA ILE A 131 -4.59 -12.02 -8.37
C ILE A 131 -4.53 -11.08 -7.18
N MET A 132 -5.62 -10.34 -6.94
CA MET A 132 -5.77 -9.53 -5.75
C MET A 132 -6.11 -10.42 -4.57
N TYR A 133 -5.27 -10.40 -3.55
CA TYR A 133 -5.48 -11.13 -2.31
C TYR A 133 -5.77 -10.20 -1.14
N ARG A 134 -6.57 -10.69 -0.21
CA ARG A 134 -6.67 -10.12 1.12
C ARG A 134 -6.24 -11.18 2.13
N PHE A 135 -5.21 -10.84 2.91
CA PHE A 135 -4.78 -11.67 4.05
C PHE A 135 -5.26 -11.02 5.33
N THR A 136 -5.98 -11.77 6.15
CA THR A 136 -6.40 -11.32 7.48
C THR A 136 -5.63 -12.09 8.52
N ARG A 137 -4.93 -11.41 9.43
CA ARG A 137 -4.21 -12.05 10.51
C ARG A 137 -5.19 -12.50 11.57
N ILE A 138 -5.38 -13.81 11.71
CA ILE A 138 -6.33 -14.40 12.67
C ILE A 138 -5.68 -14.54 14.04
N GLU A 139 -4.44 -15.05 14.06
CA GLU A 139 -3.59 -15.22 15.24
C GLU A 139 -2.16 -14.84 14.87
N LYS A 140 -1.24 -14.95 15.84
CA LYS A 140 0.18 -14.56 15.65
C LYS A 140 0.80 -15.08 14.35
N SER A 141 0.53 -16.35 13.98
CA SER A 141 1.12 -17.01 12.81
C SER A 141 0.08 -17.60 11.85
N THR A 142 -1.20 -17.28 12.04
CA THR A 142 -2.31 -17.82 11.24
C THR A 142 -2.98 -16.70 10.45
N PHE A 143 -3.11 -16.90 9.14
CA PHE A 143 -3.71 -15.94 8.22
C PHE A 143 -4.81 -16.58 7.41
N LYS A 144 -5.92 -15.86 7.25
CA LYS A 144 -6.98 -16.20 6.29
C LYS A 144 -6.62 -15.55 4.95
N LYS A 145 -6.71 -16.32 3.87
CA LYS A 145 -6.43 -15.86 2.50
C LYS A 145 -7.72 -15.84 1.68
N GLU A 146 -8.01 -14.71 1.04
CA GLU A 146 -9.17 -14.54 0.16
C GLU A 146 -8.71 -13.99 -1.19
N GLU A 147 -9.34 -14.46 -2.28
CA GLU A 147 -9.04 -14.02 -3.65
C GLU A 147 -10.15 -13.10 -4.18
N PHE A 148 -9.77 -12.04 -4.90
CA PHE A 148 -10.69 -11.00 -5.40
C PHE A 148 -10.51 -10.70 -6.89
N GLY A 149 -10.11 -11.70 -7.67
CA GLY A 149 -10.03 -11.57 -9.12
C GLY A 149 -8.68 -11.10 -9.64
N GLN A 150 -8.62 -10.94 -10.96
CA GLN A 150 -7.41 -10.62 -11.68
C GLN A 150 -7.23 -9.12 -11.86
N PHE A 151 -5.98 -8.65 -11.71
CA PHE A 151 -5.58 -7.25 -11.86
C PHE A 151 -4.23 -7.18 -12.55
N LYS A 152 -3.86 -6.00 -13.03
CA LYS A 152 -2.56 -5.76 -13.63
C LYS A 152 -1.90 -4.54 -13.00
N PHE A 153 -0.79 -4.76 -12.32
CA PHE A 153 0.00 -3.75 -11.62
C PHE A 153 1.44 -3.74 -12.14
N VAL A 154 2.13 -2.63 -11.91
CA VAL A 154 3.59 -2.58 -12.08
C VAL A 154 4.26 -3.47 -11.03
N PRO A 155 5.40 -4.11 -11.36
CA PRO A 155 6.08 -4.97 -10.40
C PRO A 155 6.63 -4.21 -9.21
N MET A 156 6.56 -4.85 -8.04
CA MET A 156 7.21 -4.40 -6.82
C MET A 156 8.71 -4.70 -6.91
N VAL A 157 9.55 -3.69 -6.66
CA VAL A 157 11.00 -3.78 -6.82
C VAL A 157 11.68 -3.59 -5.48
N LYS A 158 12.69 -4.42 -5.20
CA LYS A 158 13.52 -4.34 -3.99
C LYS A 158 14.53 -3.21 -4.09
N GLY A 159 14.91 -2.68 -2.91
CA GLY A 159 15.95 -1.67 -2.77
C GLY A 159 15.42 -0.23 -2.99
N LYS A 160 16.41 0.68 -3.04
CA LYS A 160 16.18 2.12 -3.20
C LYS A 160 16.43 2.58 -4.63
#